data_dd31b3a442a447bfe78c46e888f0501e
#
_entry.id   dd31b3a442a447bfe78c46e888f0501e
#
_cell.length_a   1.000
_cell.length_b   1.000
_cell.length_c   1.000
_cell.angle_alpha   90.00
_cell.angle_beta   90.00
_cell.angle_gamma   90.00
#
_symmetry.space_group_name_H-M   'P 1'
#
loop_
_entity.id
_entity.type
_entity.pdbx_description
1 polymer ?
#
loop_
_entity_poly.entity_id
_entity_poly.type
_entity_poly.pdbx_seq_one_letter_code
_entity_poly.pdbx_strand_id
1 'polypeptide(L)'
;MSFFTNIISRIAITLQSQMAILTNFFIQFKNIGTRAAQFVQKEAQRIFQTLLKRPQEKSDYFKVLGVYLSKRFVSTSVAVIGVIGYLLIFHAIPWAEGKVWTANLNLDTSKYASFNGRAKVYDQTGTLVFEGTLKKGLPEGEGIQYDSKGNIIYKGNFVGGKYSGEGELYNSDHVLIYSGLFDNNKYQGSGKLYNDIGKVIYVGDFAVGLRSGTGIEYDPDTALKKYYGEYSNDVANGTGVKYEDDGVGIVYEGAFKDGDYGGEGKLYLNNALQYSGNFASGIYNGTGNLYNTDTGALIYSGEFKDGLYDGTGTLYDPTTEVIVYSGEFSKGKKQGSGKSYDKLGSQLFDGNFRGDSIDYIAYLGKSPEDVTKEFGQETYKTETSGKMIITYLNLDASVVFKIDEEKGEYVCEKIILGTKDEFMGLGSKSTAVERRNVMGDPFSSINYNCPSYYKTIFSNLGISINNINSIPCDKYVMDNYFVRFYFNEGRTELKCIEICSM
;
A
#
# COMPACT_ATOMS: atom_id res chain seq x y z
N MET A 1 -41.13 -45.47 -52.55
CA MET A 1 -41.52 -44.24 -51.80
C MET A 1 -40.54 -43.85 -50.74
N SER A 2 -39.90 -44.78 -50.04
CA SER A 2 -38.99 -44.46 -48.86
C SER A 2 -37.68 -43.76 -49.30
N PHE A 3 -37.13 -44.05 -50.45
CA PHE A 3 -35.86 -43.45 -50.93
C PHE A 3 -35.96 -41.94 -51.23
N PHE A 4 -37.06 -41.51 -51.82
CA PHE A 4 -37.32 -40.11 -52.10
C PHE A 4 -37.58 -39.25 -50.83
N THR A 5 -38.28 -39.83 -49.87
CA THR A 5 -38.52 -39.16 -48.59
C THR A 5 -37.23 -38.95 -47.80
N ASN A 6 -36.25 -39.89 -47.84
CA ASN A 6 -34.93 -39.76 -47.22
C ASN A 6 -34.04 -38.70 -47.91
N ILE A 7 -34.12 -38.58 -49.25
CA ILE A 7 -33.37 -37.53 -49.96
C ILE A 7 -33.93 -36.13 -49.66
N ILE A 8 -35.26 -35.99 -49.65
CA ILE A 8 -35.89 -34.71 -49.28
C ILE A 8 -35.63 -34.29 -47.89
N SER A 9 -35.60 -35.22 -46.91
CA SER A 9 -35.25 -34.93 -45.50
C SER A 9 -33.79 -34.54 -45.36
N ARG A 10 -32.86 -35.20 -46.07
CA ARG A 10 -31.43 -34.78 -46.07
C ARG A 10 -31.20 -33.41 -46.71
N ILE A 11 -31.89 -33.12 -47.81
CA ILE A 11 -31.83 -31.79 -48.45
C ILE A 11 -32.43 -30.73 -47.52
N ALA A 12 -33.50 -31.00 -46.81
CA ALA A 12 -34.09 -30.08 -45.82
C ALA A 12 -33.16 -29.82 -44.64
N ILE A 13 -32.49 -30.86 -44.12
CA ILE A 13 -31.50 -30.72 -43.01
C ILE A 13 -30.27 -29.94 -43.50
N THR A 14 -29.80 -30.21 -44.73
CA THR A 14 -28.65 -29.49 -45.31
C THR A 14 -28.99 -28.02 -45.59
N LEU A 15 -30.19 -27.72 -46.06
CA LEU A 15 -30.69 -26.35 -46.24
C LEU A 15 -30.86 -25.64 -44.89
N GLN A 16 -31.31 -26.33 -43.86
CA GLN A 16 -31.47 -25.80 -42.52
C GLN A 16 -30.10 -25.47 -41.86
N SER A 17 -29.10 -26.32 -42.11
CA SER A 17 -27.73 -26.04 -41.66
C SER A 17 -27.08 -24.87 -42.42
N GLN A 18 -27.30 -24.76 -43.71
CA GLN A 18 -26.82 -23.64 -44.52
C GLN A 18 -27.53 -22.32 -44.16
N MET A 19 -28.82 -22.37 -43.81
CA MET A 19 -29.57 -21.21 -43.29
C MET A 19 -29.07 -20.78 -41.92
N ALA A 20 -28.67 -21.69 -41.06
CA ALA A 20 -28.04 -21.34 -39.74
C ALA A 20 -26.68 -20.65 -39.95
N ILE A 21 -25.88 -21.10 -40.92
CA ILE A 21 -24.61 -20.47 -41.30
C ILE A 21 -24.86 -19.07 -41.90
N LEU A 22 -25.85 -18.92 -42.78
CA LEU A 22 -26.24 -17.61 -43.31
C LEU A 22 -26.79 -16.67 -42.22
N THR A 23 -27.58 -17.18 -41.28
CA THR A 23 -28.10 -16.37 -40.17
C THR A 23 -26.97 -15.92 -39.23
N ASN A 24 -26.02 -16.79 -38.92
CA ASN A 24 -24.84 -16.41 -38.17
C ASN A 24 -23.93 -15.43 -38.92
N PHE A 25 -23.78 -15.60 -40.22
CA PHE A 25 -23.07 -14.64 -41.08
C PHE A 25 -23.74 -13.25 -41.04
N PHE A 26 -25.09 -13.18 -41.14
CA PHE A 26 -25.82 -11.90 -41.04
C PHE A 26 -25.86 -11.29 -39.64
N ILE A 27 -25.78 -12.09 -38.56
CA ILE A 27 -25.67 -11.59 -37.19
C ILE A 27 -24.31 -10.92 -36.94
N GLN A 28 -23.26 -11.38 -37.61
CA GLN A 28 -21.94 -10.72 -37.55
C GLN A 28 -21.88 -9.38 -38.32
N PHE A 29 -22.80 -9.13 -39.25
CA PHE A 29 -22.92 -7.86 -39.97
C PHE A 29 -23.84 -6.87 -39.23
N LYS A 30 -23.46 -6.48 -38.02
CA LYS A 30 -24.23 -5.64 -37.08
C LYS A 30 -24.57 -4.22 -37.56
N ASN A 31 -24.17 -3.82 -38.81
CA ASN A 31 -24.35 -2.47 -39.35
C ASN A 31 -25.17 -2.39 -40.65
N ILE A 32 -25.71 -3.49 -41.13
CA ILE A 32 -26.66 -3.44 -42.26
C ILE A 32 -28.05 -3.20 -41.66
N GLY A 33 -28.65 -2.07 -41.96
CA GLY A 33 -29.85 -1.56 -41.30
C GLY A 33 -30.95 -2.63 -41.14
N THR A 34 -31.52 -2.68 -39.94
CA THR A 34 -32.52 -3.69 -39.50
C THR A 34 -33.66 -3.98 -40.46
N ARG A 35 -33.99 -3.05 -41.39
CA ARG A 35 -35.00 -3.22 -42.40
C ARG A 35 -34.58 -4.19 -43.54
N ALA A 36 -33.31 -4.16 -43.95
CA ALA A 36 -32.80 -5.07 -45.00
C ALA A 36 -32.69 -6.51 -44.47
N ALA A 37 -32.23 -6.70 -43.25
CA ALA A 37 -32.17 -8.00 -42.57
C ALA A 37 -33.56 -8.61 -42.38
N GLN A 38 -34.56 -7.82 -41.99
CA GLN A 38 -35.94 -8.27 -41.83
C GLN A 38 -36.60 -8.63 -43.18
N PHE A 39 -36.32 -7.88 -44.24
CA PHE A 39 -36.78 -8.19 -45.59
C PHE A 39 -36.22 -9.52 -46.09
N VAL A 40 -34.90 -9.72 -45.98
CA VAL A 40 -34.22 -10.96 -46.38
C VAL A 40 -34.72 -12.16 -45.58
N GLN A 41 -34.93 -12.02 -44.29
CA GLN A 41 -35.47 -13.07 -43.42
C GLN A 41 -36.91 -13.43 -43.79
N LYS A 42 -37.74 -12.45 -44.08
CA LYS A 42 -39.14 -12.66 -44.50
C LYS A 42 -39.26 -13.35 -45.88
N GLU A 43 -38.44 -12.94 -46.83
CA GLU A 43 -38.40 -13.59 -48.17
C GLU A 43 -37.78 -15.00 -48.11
N ALA A 44 -36.74 -15.21 -47.28
CA ALA A 44 -36.17 -16.54 -47.05
C ALA A 44 -37.21 -17.50 -46.44
N GLN A 45 -38.01 -17.05 -45.48
CA GLN A 45 -39.11 -17.85 -44.90
C GLN A 45 -40.20 -18.16 -45.92
N ARG A 46 -40.56 -17.19 -46.77
CA ARG A 46 -41.54 -17.36 -47.84
C ARG A 46 -41.07 -18.37 -48.89
N ILE A 47 -39.80 -18.29 -49.27
CA ILE A 47 -39.17 -19.24 -50.20
C ILE A 47 -39.18 -20.65 -49.65
N PHE A 48 -38.79 -20.78 -48.33
CA PHE A 48 -38.76 -22.05 -47.65
C PHE A 48 -40.13 -22.72 -47.52
N GLN A 49 -41.18 -21.95 -47.21
CA GLN A 49 -42.57 -22.46 -47.22
C GLN A 49 -43.04 -22.85 -48.54
N THR A 50 -42.59 -22.19 -49.61
CA THR A 50 -42.95 -22.54 -51.00
C THR A 50 -42.25 -23.83 -51.47
N LEU A 51 -41.00 -24.06 -50.99
CA LEU A 51 -40.25 -25.31 -51.29
C LEU A 51 -40.85 -26.56 -50.60
N LEU A 52 -41.55 -26.39 -49.49
CA LEU A 52 -42.19 -27.49 -48.76
C LEU A 52 -43.48 -27.98 -49.35
N LYS A 53 -44.12 -27.20 -50.30
CA LYS A 53 -45.33 -27.66 -51.02
C LYS A 53 -44.96 -28.67 -52.10
N ARG A 54 -45.46 -29.90 -51.96
CA ARG A 54 -45.22 -30.99 -52.95
C ARG A 54 -45.86 -30.68 -54.32
N PRO A 55 -45.10 -30.73 -55.41
CA PRO A 55 -45.67 -30.69 -56.76
C PRO A 55 -46.50 -31.95 -57.02
N GLN A 56 -47.67 -31.77 -57.60
CA GLN A 56 -48.62 -32.89 -57.69
C GLN A 56 -48.73 -33.49 -59.16
N GLU A 57 -48.31 -32.75 -60.22
CA GLU A 57 -48.41 -33.18 -61.59
C GLU A 57 -47.04 -33.30 -62.27
N LYS A 58 -46.96 -34.18 -63.35
CA LYS A 58 -45.73 -34.30 -64.17
C LYS A 58 -45.36 -33.00 -64.89
N SER A 59 -46.32 -32.17 -65.19
CA SER A 59 -46.18 -30.84 -65.80
C SER A 59 -45.39 -29.85 -64.90
N ASP A 60 -45.30 -30.12 -63.61
CA ASP A 60 -44.60 -29.29 -62.63
C ASP A 60 -43.08 -29.51 -62.58
N TYR A 61 -42.56 -30.39 -63.47
CA TYR A 61 -41.14 -30.76 -63.49
C TYR A 61 -40.46 -30.43 -64.82
N PHE A 62 -39.15 -30.04 -64.71
CA PHE A 62 -38.21 -30.05 -65.83
C PHE A 62 -37.43 -31.36 -65.85
N LYS A 63 -37.24 -31.97 -67.03
CA LYS A 63 -36.34 -33.12 -67.21
C LYS A 63 -34.97 -32.60 -67.65
N VAL A 64 -33.98 -32.69 -66.86
CA VAL A 64 -32.60 -32.26 -67.14
C VAL A 64 -31.66 -33.43 -66.84
N LEU A 65 -30.91 -33.87 -67.85
CA LEU A 65 -29.95 -34.97 -67.78
C LEU A 65 -30.52 -36.26 -67.11
N GLY A 66 -31.79 -36.61 -67.46
CA GLY A 66 -32.44 -37.80 -66.90
C GLY A 66 -33.05 -37.63 -65.48
N VAL A 67 -32.89 -36.51 -64.85
CA VAL A 67 -33.43 -36.18 -63.50
C VAL A 67 -34.64 -35.23 -63.71
N TYR A 68 -35.70 -35.46 -62.90
CA TYR A 68 -36.87 -34.57 -62.89
C TYR A 68 -36.69 -33.55 -61.75
N LEU A 69 -36.47 -32.28 -62.10
CA LEU A 69 -36.37 -31.12 -61.16
C LEU A 69 -37.70 -30.35 -61.19
N SER A 70 -38.28 -30.09 -60.02
CA SER A 70 -39.51 -29.31 -59.96
C SER A 70 -39.30 -27.87 -60.48
N LYS A 71 -40.22 -27.40 -61.31
CA LYS A 71 -40.19 -26.03 -61.86
C LYS A 71 -40.11 -24.99 -60.74
N ARG A 72 -40.78 -25.26 -59.64
CA ARG A 72 -40.74 -24.41 -58.47
C ARG A 72 -39.33 -24.40 -57.77
N PHE A 73 -38.67 -25.56 -57.67
CA PHE A 73 -37.32 -25.67 -57.20
C PHE A 73 -36.36 -24.87 -58.06
N VAL A 74 -36.45 -25.03 -59.41
CA VAL A 74 -35.55 -24.29 -60.29
C VAL A 74 -35.80 -22.78 -60.23
N SER A 75 -37.10 -22.33 -60.30
CA SER A 75 -37.40 -20.89 -60.20
C SER A 75 -36.99 -20.28 -58.88
N THR A 76 -37.14 -21.00 -57.74
CA THR A 76 -36.72 -20.52 -56.41
C THR A 76 -35.20 -20.50 -56.27
N SER A 77 -34.50 -21.50 -56.80
CA SER A 77 -33.03 -21.50 -56.84
C SER A 77 -32.48 -20.34 -57.69
N VAL A 78 -33.05 -20.04 -58.81
CA VAL A 78 -32.69 -18.88 -59.63
C VAL A 78 -32.98 -17.58 -58.94
N ALA A 79 -34.10 -17.45 -58.19
CA ALA A 79 -34.40 -16.27 -57.39
C ALA A 79 -33.43 -16.09 -56.21
N VAL A 80 -33.09 -17.19 -55.54
CA VAL A 80 -32.07 -17.18 -54.43
C VAL A 80 -30.69 -16.77 -54.94
N ILE A 81 -30.24 -17.34 -56.05
CA ILE A 81 -29.01 -16.98 -56.75
C ILE A 81 -29.03 -15.50 -57.16
N GLY A 82 -30.14 -15.02 -57.67
CA GLY A 82 -30.32 -13.60 -58.00
C GLY A 82 -30.22 -12.66 -56.79
N VAL A 83 -30.87 -13.04 -55.68
CA VAL A 83 -30.79 -12.27 -54.44
C VAL A 83 -29.35 -12.29 -53.85
N ILE A 84 -28.70 -13.45 -53.86
CA ILE A 84 -27.30 -13.56 -53.42
C ILE A 84 -26.39 -12.73 -54.36
N GLY A 85 -26.59 -12.81 -55.67
CA GLY A 85 -25.87 -12.00 -56.66
C GLY A 85 -26.09 -10.51 -56.46
N TYR A 86 -27.32 -10.07 -56.21
CA TYR A 86 -27.64 -8.68 -55.87
C TYR A 86 -26.94 -8.23 -54.57
N LEU A 87 -27.03 -9.03 -53.52
CA LEU A 87 -26.37 -8.72 -52.24
C LEU A 87 -24.84 -8.67 -52.39
N LEU A 88 -24.25 -9.57 -53.16
CA LEU A 88 -22.83 -9.55 -53.48
C LEU A 88 -22.46 -8.29 -54.29
N ILE A 89 -23.18 -7.99 -55.36
CA ILE A 89 -22.83 -6.87 -56.25
C ILE A 89 -23.10 -5.50 -55.62
N PHE A 90 -24.23 -5.34 -54.96
CA PHE A 90 -24.65 -4.00 -54.47
C PHE A 90 -24.35 -3.71 -53.00
N HIS A 91 -24.00 -4.73 -52.21
CA HIS A 91 -23.67 -4.54 -50.77
C HIS A 91 -22.32 -5.13 -50.36
N ALA A 92 -22.01 -6.39 -50.78
CA ALA A 92 -20.75 -7.01 -50.35
C ALA A 92 -19.55 -6.54 -51.19
N ILE A 93 -19.69 -6.33 -52.47
CA ILE A 93 -18.61 -5.81 -53.34
C ILE A 93 -18.31 -4.33 -53.02
N PRO A 94 -19.28 -3.40 -52.91
CA PRO A 94 -18.99 -2.04 -52.49
C PRO A 94 -18.45 -1.96 -51.08
N TRP A 95 -18.92 -2.84 -50.17
CA TRP A 95 -18.36 -2.98 -48.84
C TRP A 95 -16.92 -3.55 -48.86
N ALA A 96 -16.67 -4.51 -49.77
CA ALA A 96 -15.34 -5.07 -49.99
C ALA A 96 -14.43 -4.08 -50.75
N GLU A 97 -14.98 -3.28 -51.68
CA GLU A 97 -14.24 -2.22 -52.37
C GLU A 97 -13.65 -1.22 -51.40
N GLY A 98 -14.37 -0.84 -50.32
CA GLY A 98 -13.82 -0.01 -49.22
C GLY A 98 -12.70 -0.67 -48.43
N LYS A 99 -12.55 -2.02 -48.51
CA LYS A 99 -11.48 -2.78 -47.81
C LYS A 99 -10.40 -3.32 -48.75
N VAL A 100 -10.67 -3.51 -50.01
CA VAL A 100 -9.77 -4.17 -50.99
C VAL A 100 -8.96 -3.16 -51.79
N TRP A 101 -9.48 -1.98 -52.05
CA TRP A 101 -8.79 -0.94 -52.80
C TRP A 101 -8.11 0.08 -51.88
N THR A 102 -6.85 -0.16 -51.59
CA THR A 102 -6.01 0.78 -50.84
C THR A 102 -5.37 1.75 -51.81
N ALA A 103 -5.68 3.03 -51.71
CA ALA A 103 -5.08 4.08 -52.54
C ALA A 103 -3.64 4.32 -52.11
N ASN A 104 -2.73 4.55 -53.09
CA ASN A 104 -1.38 5.03 -52.76
C ASN A 104 -1.39 6.58 -52.90
N LEU A 105 -1.03 7.26 -51.83
CA LEU A 105 -1.05 8.72 -51.73
C LEU A 105 0.29 9.24 -51.27
N ASN A 106 0.69 10.42 -51.77
CA ASN A 106 1.83 11.14 -51.24
C ASN A 106 1.36 12.26 -50.28
N LEU A 107 2.02 12.43 -49.19
CA LEU A 107 1.63 13.26 -48.05
C LEU A 107 1.32 14.72 -48.44
N ASP A 108 2.08 15.31 -49.34
CA ASP A 108 2.01 16.75 -49.67
C ASP A 108 1.12 17.04 -50.91
N THR A 109 0.21 16.12 -51.28
CA THR A 109 -0.68 16.30 -52.41
C THR A 109 -2.05 16.83 -52.00
N SER A 110 -2.65 17.67 -52.84
CA SER A 110 -4.04 18.11 -52.64
C SER A 110 -5.05 16.95 -52.61
N LYS A 111 -4.72 15.85 -53.29
CA LYS A 111 -5.48 14.60 -53.27
C LYS A 111 -5.45 13.97 -51.85
N TYR A 112 -4.31 13.96 -51.16
CA TYR A 112 -4.20 13.49 -49.80
C TYR A 112 -5.07 14.29 -48.83
N ALA A 113 -4.96 15.64 -48.85
CA ALA A 113 -5.68 16.53 -47.94
C ALA A 113 -7.20 16.42 -47.96
N SER A 114 -7.78 15.95 -49.10
CA SER A 114 -9.22 15.79 -49.27
C SER A 114 -9.68 14.32 -49.29
N PHE A 115 -8.75 13.37 -49.16
CA PHE A 115 -9.04 11.96 -49.35
C PHE A 115 -9.88 11.37 -48.21
N ASN A 116 -10.85 10.53 -48.59
CA ASN A 116 -11.64 9.74 -47.67
C ASN A 116 -11.63 8.27 -48.16
N GLY A 117 -11.20 7.37 -47.29
CA GLY A 117 -11.11 5.93 -47.60
C GLY A 117 -9.78 5.34 -47.13
N ARG A 118 -9.56 4.05 -47.47
CA ARG A 118 -8.35 3.33 -47.10
C ARG A 118 -7.19 3.69 -48.01
N ALA A 119 -6.02 4.01 -47.42
CA ALA A 119 -4.84 4.44 -48.14
C ALA A 119 -3.54 3.94 -47.51
N LYS A 120 -2.50 3.86 -48.34
CA LYS A 120 -1.09 3.86 -47.99
C LYS A 120 -0.55 5.24 -48.32
N VAL A 121 0.04 5.92 -47.33
CA VAL A 121 0.57 7.28 -47.45
C VAL A 121 2.08 7.24 -47.40
N TYR A 122 2.70 7.85 -48.40
CA TYR A 122 4.14 7.90 -48.54
C TYR A 122 4.64 9.35 -48.36
N ASP A 123 5.80 9.52 -47.78
CA ASP A 123 6.49 10.79 -47.69
C ASP A 123 7.19 11.17 -49.01
N GLN A 124 7.90 12.29 -49.04
CA GLN A 124 8.64 12.78 -50.23
C GLN A 124 9.79 11.86 -50.64
N THR A 125 10.29 11.03 -49.74
CA THR A 125 11.37 10.04 -49.98
C THR A 125 10.84 8.71 -50.53
N GLY A 126 9.53 8.54 -50.53
CA GLY A 126 8.87 7.29 -50.88
C GLY A 126 8.76 6.29 -49.75
N THR A 127 9.01 6.72 -48.50
CA THR A 127 8.86 5.88 -47.31
C THR A 127 7.38 5.83 -46.93
N LEU A 128 6.86 4.65 -46.59
CA LEU A 128 5.51 4.47 -46.04
C LEU A 128 5.43 5.07 -44.65
N VAL A 129 4.56 6.05 -44.46
CA VAL A 129 4.36 6.76 -43.18
C VAL A 129 3.04 6.47 -42.48
N PHE A 130 2.03 6.01 -43.27
CA PHE A 130 0.73 5.59 -42.74
C PHE A 130 0.06 4.57 -43.59
N GLU A 131 -0.59 3.59 -43.00
CA GLU A 131 -1.52 2.66 -43.68
C GLU A 131 -2.80 2.54 -42.85
N GLY A 132 -3.94 2.88 -43.43
CA GLY A 132 -5.23 2.83 -42.73
C GLY A 132 -6.32 3.61 -43.45
N THR A 133 -7.36 3.95 -42.70
CA THR A 133 -8.45 4.79 -43.19
C THR A 133 -8.15 6.26 -42.98
N LEU A 134 -8.43 7.09 -43.94
CA LEU A 134 -8.35 8.54 -43.87
C LEU A 134 -9.74 9.17 -43.98
N LYS A 135 -9.95 10.29 -43.31
CA LYS A 135 -11.09 11.17 -43.42
C LYS A 135 -10.61 12.60 -43.54
N LYS A 136 -10.83 13.21 -44.72
CA LYS A 136 -10.29 14.54 -45.07
C LYS A 136 -8.77 14.61 -44.86
N GLY A 137 -8.03 13.57 -45.29
CA GLY A 137 -6.59 13.50 -45.16
C GLY A 137 -6.06 13.18 -43.74
N LEU A 138 -6.92 13.06 -42.74
CA LEU A 138 -6.53 12.71 -41.38
C LEU A 138 -6.79 11.22 -41.11
N PRO A 139 -5.86 10.54 -40.39
CA PRO A 139 -6.11 9.18 -39.91
C PRO A 139 -7.42 9.06 -39.11
N GLU A 140 -8.23 8.03 -39.42
CA GLU A 140 -9.54 7.78 -38.82
C GLU A 140 -9.80 6.27 -38.75
N GLY A 141 -10.22 5.75 -37.59
CA GLY A 141 -10.39 4.30 -37.38
C GLY A 141 -9.06 3.56 -37.31
N GLU A 142 -9.05 2.26 -37.60
CA GLU A 142 -7.84 1.43 -37.53
C GLU A 142 -6.78 1.85 -38.55
N GLY A 143 -5.52 1.91 -38.10
CA GLY A 143 -4.37 2.25 -38.94
C GLY A 143 -3.02 1.93 -38.28
N ILE A 144 -1.97 2.04 -39.12
CA ILE A 144 -0.59 1.87 -38.70
C ILE A 144 0.19 3.11 -39.11
N GLN A 145 0.90 3.70 -38.16
CA GLN A 145 1.81 4.81 -38.41
C GLN A 145 3.26 4.33 -38.35
N TYR A 146 4.07 4.86 -39.26
CA TYR A 146 5.49 4.48 -39.39
C TYR A 146 6.39 5.71 -39.23
N ASP A 147 7.63 5.47 -38.83
CA ASP A 147 8.69 6.47 -38.80
C ASP A 147 9.30 6.71 -40.20
N SER A 148 10.24 7.63 -40.30
CA SER A 148 10.96 7.94 -41.56
C SER A 148 11.86 6.81 -42.07
N LYS A 149 12.05 5.73 -41.30
CA LYS A 149 12.79 4.53 -41.68
C LYS A 149 11.86 3.38 -42.09
N GLY A 150 10.53 3.58 -41.98
CA GLY A 150 9.51 2.56 -42.29
C GLY A 150 9.20 1.60 -41.15
N ASN A 151 9.57 1.95 -39.93
CA ASN A 151 9.28 1.11 -38.76
C ASN A 151 8.01 1.58 -38.08
N ILE A 152 7.26 0.64 -37.46
CA ILE A 152 6.01 0.93 -36.80
C ILE A 152 6.26 1.81 -35.55
N ILE A 153 5.59 2.97 -35.46
CA ILE A 153 5.52 3.81 -34.28
C ILE A 153 4.24 3.51 -33.49
N TYR A 154 3.12 3.38 -34.20
CA TYR A 154 1.82 3.13 -33.61
C TYR A 154 0.97 2.24 -34.50
N LYS A 155 0.23 1.34 -33.86
CA LYS A 155 -0.77 0.51 -34.51
C LYS A 155 -2.03 0.49 -33.64
N GLY A 156 -3.16 0.97 -34.19
CA GLY A 156 -4.40 1.08 -33.43
C GLY A 156 -5.39 2.02 -34.05
N ASN A 157 -6.31 2.52 -33.23
CA ASN A 157 -7.38 3.41 -33.66
C ASN A 157 -6.96 4.88 -33.65
N PHE A 158 -7.50 5.62 -34.62
CA PHE A 158 -7.30 7.07 -34.77
C PHE A 158 -8.65 7.80 -34.82
N VAL A 159 -8.66 9.00 -34.29
CA VAL A 159 -9.76 9.97 -34.44
C VAL A 159 -9.16 11.32 -34.80
N GLY A 160 -9.46 11.84 -35.98
CA GLY A 160 -8.96 13.14 -36.44
C GLY A 160 -7.43 13.25 -36.46
N GLY A 161 -6.72 12.15 -36.77
CA GLY A 161 -5.26 12.10 -36.82
C GLY A 161 -4.58 11.85 -35.50
N LYS A 162 -5.32 11.64 -34.42
CA LYS A 162 -4.78 11.38 -33.07
C LYS A 162 -5.07 9.93 -32.66
N TYR A 163 -4.18 9.34 -31.90
CA TYR A 163 -4.38 8.04 -31.27
C TYR A 163 -5.60 8.08 -30.35
N SER A 164 -6.51 7.14 -30.51
CA SER A 164 -7.76 7.06 -29.75
C SER A 164 -8.28 5.63 -29.73
N GLY A 165 -8.87 5.16 -28.61
CA GLY A 165 -9.27 3.75 -28.49
C GLY A 165 -8.08 2.82 -28.30
N GLU A 166 -8.24 1.53 -28.63
CA GLU A 166 -7.17 0.53 -28.47
C GLU A 166 -6.01 0.76 -29.44
N GLY A 167 -4.77 0.59 -28.91
CA GLY A 167 -3.56 0.71 -29.71
C GLY A 167 -2.30 0.22 -29.03
N GLU A 168 -1.25 0.10 -29.84
CA GLU A 168 0.10 -0.29 -29.48
C GLU A 168 1.07 0.82 -29.90
N LEU A 169 1.91 1.28 -28.98
CA LEU A 169 2.92 2.31 -29.21
C LEU A 169 4.31 1.71 -29.09
N TYR A 170 5.19 2.05 -30.02
CA TYR A 170 6.54 1.53 -30.11
C TYR A 170 7.56 2.68 -29.99
N ASN A 171 8.73 2.38 -29.42
CA ASN A 171 9.85 3.33 -29.37
C ASN A 171 10.68 3.32 -30.65
N SER A 172 11.74 4.13 -30.72
CA SER A 172 12.66 4.24 -31.87
C SER A 172 13.42 2.94 -32.18
N ASP A 173 13.52 2.02 -31.24
CA ASP A 173 14.18 0.73 -31.36
C ASP A 173 13.19 -0.40 -31.69
N HIS A 174 11.93 -0.02 -32.03
CA HIS A 174 10.81 -0.90 -32.41
C HIS A 174 10.34 -1.81 -31.27
N VAL A 175 10.64 -1.46 -30.05
CA VAL A 175 10.18 -2.16 -28.87
C VAL A 175 8.80 -1.61 -28.48
N LEU A 176 7.86 -2.49 -28.19
CA LEU A 176 6.55 -2.13 -27.65
C LEU A 176 6.73 -1.47 -26.28
N ILE A 177 6.26 -0.22 -26.14
CA ILE A 177 6.34 0.55 -24.88
C ILE A 177 4.98 0.74 -24.20
N TYR A 178 3.88 0.64 -24.96
CA TYR A 178 2.53 0.69 -24.38
C TYR A 178 1.55 -0.09 -25.22
N SER A 179 0.60 -0.77 -24.58
CA SER A 179 -0.55 -1.42 -25.20
C SER A 179 -1.78 -1.19 -24.35
N GLY A 180 -2.79 -0.53 -24.90
CA GLY A 180 -4.03 -0.20 -24.18
C GLY A 180 -4.83 0.90 -24.85
N LEU A 181 -5.66 1.56 -24.07
CA LEU A 181 -6.51 2.63 -24.52
C LEU A 181 -5.78 3.96 -24.65
N PHE A 182 -6.14 4.73 -25.66
CA PHE A 182 -5.67 6.10 -25.91
C PHE A 182 -6.85 7.08 -25.99
N ASP A 183 -6.59 8.30 -25.58
CA ASP A 183 -7.42 9.46 -25.89
C ASP A 183 -6.52 10.65 -26.22
N ASN A 184 -6.72 11.24 -27.41
CA ASN A 184 -5.98 12.42 -27.88
C ASN A 184 -4.45 12.26 -27.77
N ASN A 185 -3.89 11.11 -28.22
CA ASN A 185 -2.46 10.73 -28.16
C ASN A 185 -1.93 10.44 -26.74
N LYS A 186 -2.78 10.36 -25.72
CA LYS A 186 -2.39 10.07 -24.36
C LYS A 186 -2.95 8.72 -23.91
N TYR A 187 -2.24 8.02 -23.05
CA TYR A 187 -2.74 6.81 -22.40
C TYR A 187 -3.97 7.14 -21.59
N GLN A 188 -5.00 6.30 -21.70
CA GLN A 188 -6.29 6.50 -21.04
C GLN A 188 -6.92 5.15 -20.71
N GLY A 189 -7.61 5.03 -19.55
CA GLY A 189 -8.21 3.75 -19.14
C GLY A 189 -7.17 2.64 -18.98
N SER A 190 -7.56 1.39 -19.16
CA SER A 190 -6.69 0.24 -18.90
C SER A 190 -5.61 0.04 -19.96
N GLY A 191 -4.39 -0.26 -19.52
CA GLY A 191 -3.25 -0.50 -20.40
C GLY A 191 -2.09 -1.23 -19.73
N LYS A 192 -1.09 -1.56 -20.56
CA LYS A 192 0.19 -2.14 -20.12
C LYS A 192 1.32 -1.23 -20.58
N LEU A 193 2.19 -0.88 -19.64
CA LEU A 193 3.41 -0.13 -19.89
C LEU A 193 4.61 -1.08 -19.86
N TYR A 194 5.51 -0.89 -20.79
CA TYR A 194 6.73 -1.68 -20.93
C TYR A 194 7.95 -0.77 -20.82
N ASN A 195 9.08 -1.31 -20.42
CA ASN A 195 10.36 -0.60 -20.48
C ASN A 195 10.95 -0.60 -21.89
N ASP A 196 12.11 0.04 -22.08
CA ASP A 196 12.76 0.20 -23.39
C ASP A 196 13.24 -1.12 -24.03
N ILE A 197 13.24 -2.22 -23.28
CA ILE A 197 13.57 -3.57 -23.77
C ILE A 197 12.34 -4.49 -23.86
N GLY A 198 11.12 -3.95 -23.70
CA GLY A 198 9.85 -4.67 -23.90
C GLY A 198 9.38 -5.52 -22.74
N LYS A 199 9.95 -5.35 -21.53
CA LYS A 199 9.48 -6.03 -20.33
C LYS A 199 8.36 -5.20 -19.67
N VAL A 200 7.30 -5.87 -19.22
CA VAL A 200 6.18 -5.22 -18.52
C VAL A 200 6.66 -4.60 -17.21
N ILE A 201 6.38 -3.32 -17.01
CA ILE A 201 6.65 -2.59 -15.78
C ILE A 201 5.39 -2.15 -15.04
N TYR A 202 4.24 -2.05 -15.74
CA TYR A 202 2.99 -1.68 -15.12
C TYR A 202 1.81 -2.24 -15.91
N VAL A 203 0.77 -2.67 -15.20
CA VAL A 203 -0.53 -3.05 -15.75
C VAL A 203 -1.61 -2.41 -14.89
N GLY A 204 -2.42 -1.52 -15.47
CA GLY A 204 -3.46 -0.83 -14.71
C GLY A 204 -4.08 0.31 -15.49
N ASP A 205 -4.68 1.24 -14.75
CA ASP A 205 -5.40 2.36 -15.33
C ASP A 205 -4.50 3.59 -15.54
N PHE A 206 -4.87 4.38 -16.54
CA PHE A 206 -4.20 5.61 -16.93
C PHE A 206 -5.22 6.75 -17.08
N ALA A 207 -4.81 7.94 -16.73
CA ALA A 207 -5.55 9.16 -17.02
C ALA A 207 -4.59 10.23 -17.57
N VAL A 208 -4.92 10.75 -18.74
CA VAL A 208 -4.16 11.86 -19.40
C VAL A 208 -2.67 11.54 -19.57
N GLY A 209 -2.32 10.26 -19.76
CA GLY A 209 -0.95 9.79 -19.97
C GLY A 209 -0.21 9.33 -18.73
N LEU A 210 -0.78 9.49 -17.53
CA LEU A 210 -0.18 9.14 -16.24
C LEU A 210 -0.89 7.92 -15.63
N ARG A 211 -0.19 7.11 -14.84
CA ARG A 211 -0.79 6.04 -14.03
C ARG A 211 -1.80 6.66 -13.06
N SER A 212 -3.02 6.10 -13.05
CA SER A 212 -4.13 6.62 -12.23
C SER A 212 -5.13 5.48 -11.99
N GLY A 213 -5.89 5.51 -10.88
CA GLY A 213 -6.74 4.37 -10.54
C GLY A 213 -5.93 3.16 -10.08
N THR A 214 -6.41 1.94 -10.31
CA THR A 214 -5.78 0.72 -9.79
C THR A 214 -4.77 0.14 -10.77
N GLY A 215 -3.62 -0.31 -10.26
CA GLY A 215 -2.61 -0.96 -11.08
C GLY A 215 -1.62 -1.83 -10.32
N ILE A 216 -0.85 -2.59 -11.08
CA ILE A 216 0.24 -3.44 -10.59
C ILE A 216 1.54 -2.96 -11.21
N GLU A 217 2.50 -2.65 -10.38
CA GLU A 217 3.89 -2.39 -10.78
C GLU A 217 4.72 -3.67 -10.65
N TYR A 218 5.56 -3.90 -11.64
CA TYR A 218 6.43 -5.07 -11.71
C TYR A 218 7.90 -4.66 -11.73
N ASP A 219 8.73 -5.49 -11.17
CA ASP A 219 10.17 -5.41 -11.37
C ASP A 219 10.52 -5.90 -12.80
N PRO A 220 11.21 -5.09 -13.60
CA PRO A 220 11.48 -5.43 -15.01
C PRO A 220 12.46 -6.59 -15.18
N ASP A 221 13.28 -6.90 -14.18
CA ASP A 221 14.28 -7.96 -14.29
C ASP A 221 13.73 -9.31 -13.89
N THR A 222 12.94 -9.36 -12.84
CA THR A 222 12.37 -10.58 -12.28
C THR A 222 10.94 -10.85 -12.75
N ALA A 223 10.22 -9.82 -13.23
CA ALA A 223 8.80 -9.82 -13.53
C ALA A 223 7.91 -10.09 -12.28
N LEU A 224 8.45 -9.90 -11.09
CA LEU A 224 7.73 -10.03 -9.84
C LEU A 224 7.01 -8.74 -9.48
N LYS A 225 5.94 -8.85 -8.69
CA LYS A 225 5.17 -7.69 -8.25
C LYS A 225 5.98 -6.88 -7.25
N LYS A 226 6.00 -5.56 -7.44
CA LYS A 226 6.56 -4.59 -6.48
C LYS A 226 5.48 -3.85 -5.70
N TYR A 227 4.37 -3.53 -6.38
CA TYR A 227 3.25 -2.81 -5.79
C TYR A 227 1.95 -3.21 -6.47
N TYR A 228 0.88 -3.25 -5.72
CA TYR A 228 -0.50 -3.35 -6.20
C TYR A 228 -1.35 -2.37 -5.41
N GLY A 229 -2.04 -1.46 -6.09
CA GLY A 229 -2.89 -0.49 -5.41
C GLY A 229 -3.28 0.69 -6.28
N GLU A 230 -3.70 1.75 -5.61
CA GLU A 230 -4.18 2.95 -6.24
C GLU A 230 -3.04 3.92 -6.58
N TYR A 231 -3.19 4.58 -7.73
CA TYR A 231 -2.27 5.58 -8.26
C TYR A 231 -3.01 6.91 -8.51
N SER A 232 -2.31 8.00 -8.32
CA SER A 232 -2.70 9.33 -8.77
C SER A 232 -1.47 10.05 -9.34
N ASN A 233 -1.54 10.45 -10.62
CA ASN A 233 -0.46 11.19 -11.30
C ASN A 233 0.91 10.50 -11.19
N ASP A 234 0.98 9.19 -11.55
CA ASP A 234 2.17 8.33 -11.53
C ASP A 234 2.70 7.92 -10.16
N VAL A 235 2.14 8.39 -9.06
CA VAL A 235 2.56 8.01 -7.71
C VAL A 235 1.51 7.17 -7.00
N ALA A 236 1.93 6.25 -6.12
CA ALA A 236 1.03 5.49 -5.26
C ALA A 236 0.26 6.46 -4.34
N ASN A 237 -1.08 6.40 -4.38
CA ASN A 237 -1.94 7.29 -3.62
C ASN A 237 -3.31 6.65 -3.43
N GLY A 238 -3.74 6.43 -2.21
CA GLY A 238 -4.89 5.60 -1.86
C GLY A 238 -4.47 4.31 -1.20
N THR A 239 -5.22 3.23 -1.37
CA THR A 239 -4.92 1.93 -0.75
C THR A 239 -4.01 1.07 -1.63
N GLY A 240 -3.09 0.34 -1.00
CA GLY A 240 -2.18 -0.53 -1.75
C GLY A 240 -1.38 -1.51 -0.91
N VAL A 241 -0.67 -2.38 -1.60
CA VAL A 241 0.23 -3.39 -1.04
C VAL A 241 1.59 -3.27 -1.73
N LYS A 242 2.63 -3.11 -0.95
CA LYS A 242 4.03 -3.17 -1.40
C LYS A 242 4.61 -4.53 -1.05
N TYR A 243 5.28 -5.14 -2.00
CA TYR A 243 5.82 -6.49 -1.89
C TYR A 243 7.34 -6.48 -1.66
N GLU A 244 7.84 -7.56 -1.06
CA GLU A 244 9.26 -7.89 -1.02
C GLU A 244 9.79 -8.21 -2.43
N ASP A 245 11.10 -8.33 -2.57
CA ASP A 245 11.75 -8.62 -3.85
C ASP A 245 11.39 -10.01 -4.43
N ASP A 246 10.82 -10.89 -3.62
CA ASP A 246 10.28 -12.19 -4.06
C ASP A 246 8.89 -12.09 -4.74
N GLY A 247 8.26 -10.92 -4.69
CA GLY A 247 6.94 -10.63 -5.26
C GLY A 247 5.77 -11.31 -4.55
N VAL A 248 5.98 -11.91 -3.39
CA VAL A 248 4.98 -12.65 -2.58
C VAL A 248 4.91 -12.11 -1.17
N GLY A 249 6.04 -11.96 -0.49
CA GLY A 249 6.13 -11.36 0.83
C GLY A 249 5.63 -9.91 0.82
N ILE A 250 4.95 -9.51 1.88
CA ILE A 250 4.40 -8.15 2.02
C ILE A 250 5.36 -7.33 2.87
N VAL A 251 5.76 -6.16 2.35
CA VAL A 251 6.46 -5.13 3.12
C VAL A 251 5.46 -4.22 3.84
N TYR A 252 4.43 -3.79 3.12
CA TYR A 252 3.42 -2.88 3.65
C TYR A 252 2.07 -3.11 2.99
N GLU A 253 1.01 -3.06 3.76
CA GLU A 253 -0.37 -2.99 3.28
C GLU A 253 -1.10 -1.85 4.00
N GLY A 254 -1.73 -0.95 3.26
CA GLY A 254 -2.43 0.19 3.86
C GLY A 254 -2.58 1.37 2.92
N ALA A 255 -2.75 2.54 3.51
CA ALA A 255 -2.90 3.79 2.79
C ALA A 255 -1.53 4.35 2.35
N PHE A 256 -1.50 4.90 1.13
CA PHE A 256 -0.39 5.63 0.55
C PHE A 256 -0.79 7.08 0.30
N LYS A 257 0.13 7.99 0.48
CA LYS A 257 -0.02 9.40 0.15
C LYS A 257 1.25 9.91 -0.49
N ASP A 258 1.13 10.41 -1.73
CA ASP A 258 2.25 10.97 -2.51
C ASP A 258 3.46 10.03 -2.62
N GLY A 259 3.20 8.71 -2.68
CA GLY A 259 4.21 7.66 -2.79
C GLY A 259 4.72 7.08 -1.47
N ASP A 260 4.46 7.75 -0.35
CA ASP A 260 4.86 7.31 0.99
C ASP A 260 3.71 6.58 1.72
N TYR A 261 4.04 5.81 2.77
CA TYR A 261 3.03 5.27 3.68
C TYR A 261 2.34 6.43 4.40
N GLY A 262 0.99 6.44 4.40
CA GLY A 262 0.21 7.51 5.01
C GLY A 262 -1.17 7.01 5.46
N GLY A 263 -1.68 7.50 6.61
CA GLY A 263 -2.92 6.95 7.18
C GLY A 263 -2.74 5.58 7.80
N GLU A 264 -3.79 4.77 7.86
CA GLU A 264 -3.75 3.43 8.46
C GLU A 264 -3.02 2.42 7.58
N GLY A 265 -2.19 1.57 8.20
CA GLY A 265 -1.48 0.52 7.51
C GLY A 265 -0.79 -0.47 8.44
N LYS A 266 -0.24 -1.52 7.82
CA LYS A 266 0.58 -2.54 8.49
C LYS A 266 1.90 -2.66 7.78
N LEU A 267 2.97 -2.61 8.56
CA LEU A 267 4.35 -2.82 8.11
C LEU A 267 4.83 -4.18 8.56
N TYR A 268 5.48 -4.88 7.67
CA TYR A 268 6.03 -6.21 7.91
C TYR A 268 7.55 -6.19 7.73
N LEU A 269 8.24 -7.05 8.45
CA LEU A 269 9.65 -7.33 8.29
C LEU A 269 9.82 -8.85 8.18
N ASN A 270 10.33 -9.33 7.04
CA ASN A 270 10.48 -10.77 6.76
C ASN A 270 9.16 -11.56 6.98
N ASN A 271 8.05 -11.02 6.49
CA ASN A 271 6.69 -11.56 6.64
C ASN A 271 6.13 -11.55 8.08
N ALA A 272 6.85 -11.03 9.06
CA ALA A 272 6.34 -10.84 10.42
C ALA A 272 5.78 -9.42 10.60
N LEU A 273 4.61 -9.29 11.21
CA LEU A 273 4.01 -7.99 11.50
C LEU A 273 4.91 -7.23 12.47
N GLN A 274 5.40 -6.07 12.04
CA GLN A 274 6.22 -5.17 12.83
C GLN A 274 5.40 -4.04 13.45
N TYR A 275 4.49 -3.44 12.67
CA TYR A 275 3.68 -2.33 13.13
C TYR A 275 2.30 -2.36 12.49
N SER A 276 1.27 -1.97 13.23
CA SER A 276 -0.09 -1.76 12.73
C SER A 276 -0.65 -0.48 13.33
N GLY A 277 -0.94 0.51 12.51
CA GLY A 277 -1.43 1.81 12.96
C GLY A 277 -1.26 2.91 11.92
N ASN A 278 -1.19 4.15 12.40
CA ASN A 278 -1.13 5.32 11.55
C ASN A 278 0.29 5.68 11.13
N PHE A 279 0.42 6.15 9.88
CA PHE A 279 1.66 6.62 9.26
C PHE A 279 1.49 8.05 8.76
N ALA A 280 2.58 8.80 8.78
CA ALA A 280 2.73 10.07 8.07
C ALA A 280 4.11 10.12 7.41
N SER A 281 4.16 10.33 6.08
CA SER A 281 5.40 10.39 5.30
C SER A 281 6.33 9.20 5.57
N GLY A 282 5.77 7.99 5.58
CA GLY A 282 6.51 6.74 5.79
C GLY A 282 6.89 6.41 7.24
N ILE A 283 6.55 7.25 8.22
CA ILE A 283 6.96 7.13 9.63
C ILE A 283 5.72 6.89 10.50
N TYR A 284 5.85 6.13 11.59
CA TYR A 284 4.78 5.93 12.59
C TYR A 284 4.35 7.28 13.17
N ASN A 285 3.06 7.60 13.09
CA ASN A 285 2.54 8.88 13.56
C ASN A 285 1.04 8.76 13.84
N GLY A 286 0.61 9.04 15.06
CA GLY A 286 -0.73 8.76 15.55
C GLY A 286 -0.79 7.46 16.34
N THR A 287 -1.93 6.81 16.41
CA THR A 287 -2.11 5.58 17.21
C THR A 287 -1.63 4.34 16.47
N GLY A 288 -1.04 3.38 17.19
CA GLY A 288 -0.59 2.13 16.61
C GLY A 288 -0.08 1.11 17.62
N ASN A 289 0.22 -0.07 17.10
CA ASN A 289 0.76 -1.21 17.83
C ASN A 289 2.09 -1.62 17.21
N LEU A 290 3.12 -1.75 18.02
CA LEU A 290 4.44 -2.23 17.64
C LEU A 290 4.63 -3.66 18.16
N TYR A 291 5.15 -4.53 17.32
CA TYR A 291 5.32 -5.95 17.61
C TYR A 291 6.80 -6.36 17.52
N ASN A 292 7.15 -7.36 18.28
CA ASN A 292 8.41 -8.09 18.13
C ASN A 292 8.31 -9.00 16.92
N THR A 293 9.14 -8.82 15.92
CA THR A 293 9.09 -9.57 14.66
C THR A 293 9.52 -11.04 14.80
N ASP A 294 10.26 -11.38 15.84
CA ASP A 294 10.72 -12.76 16.06
C ASP A 294 9.66 -13.61 16.76
N THR A 295 8.91 -12.99 17.68
CA THR A 295 7.93 -13.71 18.52
C THR A 295 6.48 -13.39 18.15
N GLY A 296 6.22 -12.26 17.49
CA GLY A 296 4.87 -11.72 17.25
C GLY A 296 4.26 -11.02 18.46
N ALA A 297 4.96 -10.99 19.61
CA ALA A 297 4.46 -10.39 20.84
C ALA A 297 4.32 -8.87 20.72
N LEU A 298 3.26 -8.31 21.32
CA LEU A 298 3.05 -6.87 21.40
C LEU A 298 4.12 -6.23 22.29
N ILE A 299 4.80 -5.20 21.78
CA ILE A 299 5.80 -4.41 22.52
C ILE A 299 5.17 -3.14 23.07
N TYR A 300 4.42 -2.43 22.21
CA TYR A 300 3.81 -1.15 22.57
C TYR A 300 2.46 -0.97 21.87
N SER A 301 1.52 -0.37 22.58
CA SER A 301 0.23 0.06 22.06
C SER A 301 -0.05 1.48 22.54
N GLY A 302 -0.16 2.44 21.62
CA GLY A 302 -0.37 3.84 22.01
C GLY A 302 -0.09 4.83 20.89
N GLU A 303 0.24 6.05 21.29
CA GLU A 303 0.48 7.15 20.39
C GLU A 303 1.97 7.23 19.98
N PHE A 304 2.17 7.58 18.71
CA PHE A 304 3.48 7.79 18.08
C PHE A 304 3.57 9.19 17.47
N LYS A 305 4.74 9.76 17.53
CA LYS A 305 5.11 10.98 16.82
C LYS A 305 6.52 10.86 16.28
N ASP A 306 6.67 11.08 14.96
CA ASP A 306 7.97 11.00 14.28
C ASP A 306 8.72 9.69 14.55
N GLY A 307 7.97 8.56 14.61
CA GLY A 307 8.50 7.22 14.84
C GLY A 307 8.79 6.86 16.31
N LEU A 308 8.58 7.77 17.23
CA LEU A 308 8.83 7.59 18.68
C LEU A 308 7.50 7.51 19.44
N TYR A 309 7.50 6.83 20.58
CA TYR A 309 6.38 6.88 21.53
C TYR A 309 6.20 8.33 22.02
N ASP A 310 5.01 8.89 21.86
CA ASP A 310 4.73 10.28 22.27
C ASP A 310 3.22 10.43 22.48
N GLY A 311 2.80 10.85 23.66
CA GLY A 311 1.41 10.81 24.11
C GLY A 311 1.15 9.63 25.03
N THR A 312 -0.05 9.09 25.04
CA THR A 312 -0.45 7.98 25.93
C THR A 312 -0.19 6.62 25.32
N GLY A 313 0.27 5.66 26.14
CA GLY A 313 0.51 4.31 25.65
C GLY A 313 0.79 3.28 26.73
N THR A 314 0.86 2.04 26.30
CA THR A 314 1.15 0.87 27.14
C THR A 314 2.32 0.09 26.55
N LEU A 315 3.34 -0.14 27.36
CA LEU A 315 4.53 -0.91 27.04
C LEU A 315 4.41 -2.31 27.67
N TYR A 316 4.77 -3.32 26.88
CA TYR A 316 4.71 -4.73 27.28
C TYR A 316 6.11 -5.34 27.30
N ASP A 317 6.32 -6.32 28.16
CA ASP A 317 7.48 -7.20 28.09
C ASP A 317 7.30 -8.17 26.90
N PRO A 318 8.19 -8.16 25.89
CA PRO A 318 7.99 -8.97 24.67
C PRO A 318 8.14 -10.48 24.89
N THR A 319 8.57 -10.90 26.07
CA THR A 319 8.75 -12.32 26.42
C THR A 319 7.57 -12.88 27.20
N THR A 320 7.03 -12.09 28.11
CA THR A 320 5.94 -12.50 29.01
C THR A 320 4.59 -11.94 28.62
N GLU A 321 4.56 -10.95 27.72
CA GLU A 321 3.38 -10.17 27.30
C GLU A 321 2.69 -9.41 28.45
N VAL A 322 3.34 -9.33 29.59
CA VAL A 322 2.85 -8.59 30.75
C VAL A 322 3.08 -7.09 30.55
N ILE A 323 2.13 -6.26 30.97
CA ILE A 323 2.29 -4.81 30.97
C ILE A 323 3.43 -4.44 31.92
N VAL A 324 4.40 -3.67 31.44
CA VAL A 324 5.50 -3.12 32.26
C VAL A 324 5.32 -1.63 32.56
N TYR A 325 4.57 -0.94 31.70
CA TYR A 325 4.23 0.47 31.92
C TYR A 325 2.96 0.86 31.15
N SER A 326 2.16 1.72 31.74
CA SER A 326 1.02 2.35 31.09
C SER A 326 0.92 3.80 31.55
N GLY A 327 1.04 4.75 30.61
CA GLY A 327 1.05 6.18 30.93
C GLY A 327 1.51 7.04 29.77
N GLU A 328 2.04 8.22 30.11
CA GLU A 328 2.49 9.21 29.14
C GLU A 328 3.93 8.97 28.70
N PHE A 329 4.19 9.27 27.42
CA PHE A 329 5.50 9.23 26.78
C PHE A 329 5.80 10.56 26.11
N SER A 330 7.06 10.91 26.04
CA SER A 330 7.56 12.01 25.22
C SER A 330 8.90 11.63 24.60
N LYS A 331 8.98 11.73 23.27
CA LYS A 331 10.19 11.43 22.49
C LYS A 331 10.80 10.06 22.82
N GLY A 332 9.94 9.04 22.91
CA GLY A 332 10.31 7.66 23.19
C GLY A 332 10.54 7.33 24.66
N LYS A 333 10.41 8.28 25.58
CA LYS A 333 10.68 8.10 27.01
C LYS A 333 9.40 8.25 27.83
N LYS A 334 9.30 7.49 28.91
CA LYS A 334 8.24 7.67 29.92
C LYS A 334 8.33 9.07 30.50
N GLN A 335 7.21 9.78 30.52
CA GLN A 335 7.15 11.17 30.94
C GLN A 335 5.76 11.48 31.49
N GLY A 336 5.64 12.31 32.54
CA GLY A 336 4.33 12.65 33.11
C GLY A 336 3.72 11.48 33.89
N SER A 337 2.39 11.39 33.91
CA SER A 337 1.65 10.42 34.72
C SER A 337 1.70 9.01 34.14
N GLY A 338 1.94 8.01 34.99
CA GLY A 338 1.95 6.61 34.53
C GLY A 338 2.04 5.60 35.67
N LYS A 339 1.84 4.32 35.27
CA LYS A 339 1.91 3.17 36.15
C LYS A 339 2.98 2.21 35.68
N SER A 340 3.85 1.76 36.56
CA SER A 340 4.79 0.68 36.25
C SER A 340 4.40 -0.61 36.97
N TYR A 341 4.80 -1.74 36.38
CA TYR A 341 4.45 -3.06 36.87
C TYR A 341 5.69 -3.96 36.90
N ASP A 342 5.66 -4.97 37.78
CA ASP A 342 6.68 -6.01 37.85
C ASP A 342 6.44 -7.08 36.75
N LYS A 343 7.33 -8.06 36.65
CA LYS A 343 7.23 -9.17 35.67
C LYS A 343 6.03 -10.09 35.89
N LEU A 344 5.35 -9.97 37.03
CA LEU A 344 4.15 -10.73 37.36
C LEU A 344 2.87 -9.91 37.12
N GLY A 345 2.99 -8.66 36.67
CA GLY A 345 1.89 -7.73 36.44
C GLY A 345 1.37 -7.03 37.70
N SER A 346 2.09 -7.12 38.84
CA SER A 346 1.73 -6.39 40.02
C SER A 346 2.19 -4.93 39.90
N GLN A 347 1.31 -3.97 40.22
CA GLN A 347 1.65 -2.56 40.17
C GLN A 347 2.78 -2.23 41.17
N LEU A 348 3.85 -1.65 40.65
CA LEU A 348 4.98 -1.19 41.44
C LEU A 348 4.87 0.27 41.88
N PHE A 349 4.40 1.10 40.93
CA PHE A 349 4.33 2.55 41.12
C PHE A 349 3.19 3.16 40.31
N ASP A 350 2.57 4.22 40.81
CA ASP A 350 1.51 4.99 40.19
C ASP A 350 1.75 6.47 40.46
N GLY A 351 2.37 7.19 39.55
CA GLY A 351 2.75 8.59 39.74
C GLY A 351 3.50 9.16 38.53
N ASN A 352 4.39 10.12 38.81
CA ASN A 352 5.09 10.88 37.79
C ASN A 352 6.41 10.26 37.37
N PHE A 353 6.66 10.27 36.07
CA PHE A 353 7.89 9.82 35.42
C PHE A 353 8.61 10.96 34.72
N ARG A 354 9.94 10.88 34.66
CA ARG A 354 10.83 11.80 33.96
C ARG A 354 11.98 11.04 33.30
N GLY A 355 12.01 10.97 31.98
CA GLY A 355 13.09 10.35 31.23
C GLY A 355 13.30 8.87 31.54
N ASP A 356 12.24 8.07 31.56
CA ASP A 356 12.12 6.63 31.85
C ASP A 356 12.16 6.26 33.36
N SER A 357 12.53 7.19 34.24
CA SER A 357 12.60 6.96 35.67
C SER A 357 11.43 7.61 36.40
N ILE A 358 11.15 7.18 37.61
CA ILE A 358 10.23 7.88 38.52
C ILE A 358 10.75 9.31 38.74
N ASP A 359 9.89 10.30 38.68
CA ASP A 359 10.26 11.69 38.98
C ASP A 359 10.32 11.95 40.46
N TYR A 360 11.37 11.42 41.09
CA TYR A 360 11.58 11.56 42.52
C TYR A 360 11.66 13.02 42.99
N ILE A 361 11.99 13.95 42.08
CA ILE A 361 12.08 15.38 42.40
C ILE A 361 10.70 15.95 42.76
N ALA A 362 9.66 15.45 42.10
CA ALA A 362 8.28 15.87 42.31
C ALA A 362 7.76 15.59 43.72
N TYR A 363 8.46 14.74 44.49
CA TYR A 363 8.09 14.37 45.86
C TYR A 363 8.84 15.15 46.95
N LEU A 364 9.89 15.89 46.60
CA LEU A 364 10.55 16.78 47.56
C LEU A 364 9.56 17.84 48.07
N GLY A 365 9.48 18.01 49.40
CA GLY A 365 8.52 18.88 50.05
C GLY A 365 7.11 18.31 50.24
N LYS A 366 6.81 17.10 49.73
CA LYS A 366 5.50 16.44 49.92
C LYS A 366 5.40 15.81 51.30
N SER A 367 4.14 15.64 51.76
CA SER A 367 3.86 14.95 53.04
C SER A 367 4.11 13.42 52.90
N PRO A 368 4.31 12.71 54.04
CA PRO A 368 4.41 11.26 54.05
C PRO A 368 3.16 10.58 53.42
N GLU A 369 1.98 11.15 53.63
CA GLU A 369 0.73 10.63 53.09
C GLU A 369 0.70 10.72 51.56
N ASP A 370 1.06 11.87 50.98
CA ASP A 370 1.13 12.08 49.52
C ASP A 370 2.14 11.13 48.86
N VAL A 371 3.32 10.97 49.50
CA VAL A 371 4.35 10.06 48.99
C VAL A 371 3.88 8.61 49.04
N THR A 372 3.30 8.16 50.17
CA THR A 372 2.86 6.79 50.37
C THR A 372 1.71 6.43 49.42
N LYS A 373 0.85 7.40 49.11
CA LYS A 373 -0.25 7.20 48.15
C LYS A 373 0.24 6.75 46.77
N GLU A 374 1.36 7.27 46.28
CA GLU A 374 1.91 7.00 44.98
C GLU A 374 3.01 5.91 45.01
N PHE A 375 3.83 5.86 46.09
CA PHE A 375 4.88 4.84 46.25
C PHE A 375 4.34 3.48 46.67
N GLY A 376 3.11 3.42 47.14
CA GLY A 376 2.44 2.19 47.56
C GLY A 376 2.76 1.85 49.03
N GLN A 377 2.67 0.54 49.35
CA GLN A 377 2.81 0.09 50.72
C GLN A 377 4.23 0.27 51.23
N GLU A 378 4.38 0.95 52.39
CA GLU A 378 5.64 1.05 53.11
C GLU A 378 6.14 -0.30 53.64
N THR A 379 7.43 -0.57 53.49
CA THR A 379 8.02 -1.82 53.99
C THR A 379 8.59 -1.62 55.42
N TYR A 380 9.26 -0.52 55.61
CA TYR A 380 9.82 -0.14 56.93
C TYR A 380 9.52 1.32 57.19
N LYS A 381 9.13 1.61 58.44
CA LYS A 381 8.99 2.97 58.98
C LYS A 381 9.73 3.12 60.28
N THR A 382 10.58 4.11 60.36
CA THR A 382 11.41 4.36 61.57
C THR A 382 11.51 5.86 61.81
N GLU A 383 11.42 6.25 63.07
CA GLU A 383 11.71 7.60 63.48
C GLU A 383 13.02 7.62 64.30
N THR A 384 13.96 8.44 63.88
CA THR A 384 15.25 8.56 64.51
C THR A 384 15.84 9.96 64.30
N SER A 385 16.49 10.53 65.37
CA SER A 385 17.14 11.85 65.29
C SER A 385 16.26 12.97 64.74
N GLY A 386 14.94 12.97 65.07
CA GLY A 386 13.98 13.97 64.58
C GLY A 386 13.62 13.84 63.08
N LYS A 387 13.91 12.69 62.47
CA LYS A 387 13.55 12.36 61.09
C LYS A 387 12.63 11.15 61.07
N MET A 388 11.65 11.16 60.17
CA MET A 388 10.89 9.97 59.79
C MET A 388 11.52 9.39 58.54
N ILE A 389 11.76 8.09 58.52
CA ILE A 389 12.33 7.36 57.40
C ILE A 389 11.32 6.29 56.98
N ILE A 390 10.88 6.33 55.74
CA ILE A 390 10.01 5.31 55.17
C ILE A 390 10.77 4.64 54.02
N THR A 391 10.86 3.31 54.04
CA THR A 391 11.52 2.51 53.00
C THR A 391 10.48 1.75 52.21
N TYR A 392 10.58 1.83 50.91
CA TYR A 392 9.76 1.13 49.89
C TYR A 392 10.66 0.17 49.10
N LEU A 393 10.68 -1.12 49.48
CA LEU A 393 11.56 -2.12 48.86
C LEU A 393 11.16 -2.46 47.42
N ASN A 394 9.87 -2.33 47.09
CA ASN A 394 9.38 -2.44 45.74
C ASN A 394 10.00 -1.42 44.76
N LEU A 395 10.36 -0.24 45.28
CA LEU A 395 11.01 0.84 44.53
C LEU A 395 12.51 0.97 44.84
N ASP A 396 13.08 0.09 45.64
CA ASP A 396 14.48 0.17 46.12
C ASP A 396 14.82 1.59 46.67
N ALA A 397 13.88 2.23 47.35
CA ALA A 397 13.94 3.62 47.78
C ALA A 397 13.66 3.81 49.28
N SER A 398 14.37 4.75 49.91
CA SER A 398 14.07 5.25 51.25
C SER A 398 13.85 6.75 51.23
N VAL A 399 12.72 7.20 51.75
CA VAL A 399 12.33 8.61 51.84
C VAL A 399 12.57 9.11 53.26
N VAL A 400 13.26 10.22 53.38
CA VAL A 400 13.56 10.87 54.66
C VAL A 400 12.73 12.14 54.75
N PHE A 401 11.90 12.21 55.76
CA PHE A 401 11.07 13.37 56.07
C PHE A 401 11.67 14.14 57.26
N LYS A 402 11.61 15.46 57.19
CA LYS A 402 11.89 16.38 58.29
C LYS A 402 10.63 17.08 58.70
N ILE A 403 10.60 17.62 59.94
CA ILE A 403 9.53 18.51 60.36
C ILE A 403 9.76 19.87 59.70
N ASP A 404 8.73 20.37 58.99
CA ASP A 404 8.69 21.75 58.54
C ASP A 404 8.41 22.65 59.72
N GLU A 405 9.34 23.55 60.05
CA GLU A 405 9.25 24.39 61.24
C GLU A 405 8.08 25.38 61.20
N GLU A 406 7.62 25.76 60.01
CA GLU A 406 6.49 26.69 59.85
C GLU A 406 5.14 25.97 60.00
N LYS A 407 5.03 24.75 59.50
CA LYS A 407 3.78 24.00 59.46
C LYS A 407 3.64 22.98 60.58
N GLY A 408 4.75 22.59 61.22
CA GLY A 408 4.78 21.54 62.22
C GLY A 408 4.51 20.12 61.67
N GLU A 409 4.54 19.94 60.36
CA GLU A 409 4.23 18.69 59.65
C GLU A 409 5.52 18.09 59.07
N TYR A 410 5.50 16.76 58.83
CA TYR A 410 6.57 16.10 58.12
C TYR A 410 6.51 16.40 56.63
N VAL A 411 7.65 16.79 56.05
CA VAL A 411 7.82 16.99 54.61
C VAL A 411 9.04 16.22 54.09
N CYS A 412 8.96 15.70 52.88
CA CYS A 412 10.06 14.99 52.23
C CYS A 412 11.25 15.91 52.02
N GLU A 413 12.35 15.60 52.72
CA GLU A 413 13.64 16.31 52.65
C GLU A 413 14.51 15.71 51.53
N LYS A 414 14.56 14.38 51.47
CA LYS A 414 15.41 13.65 50.53
C LYS A 414 14.90 12.25 50.27
N ILE A 415 15.32 11.71 49.12
CA ILE A 415 15.06 10.35 48.68
C ILE A 415 16.41 9.68 48.41
N ILE A 416 16.60 8.48 48.93
CA ILE A 416 17.81 7.68 48.74
C ILE A 416 17.40 6.42 47.98
N LEU A 417 17.94 6.26 46.76
CA LEU A 417 17.70 5.14 45.89
C LEU A 417 18.82 4.11 46.08
N GLY A 418 18.47 2.85 46.10
CA GLY A 418 19.41 1.74 46.08
C GLY A 418 20.05 1.53 44.72
N THR A 419 20.55 0.32 44.48
CA THR A 419 21.31 0.02 43.26
C THR A 419 20.43 -0.55 42.14
N LYS A 420 19.16 -0.86 42.41
CA LYS A 420 18.22 -1.48 41.45
C LYS A 420 17.44 -0.44 40.67
N ASP A 421 17.32 0.76 41.17
CA ASP A 421 16.58 1.85 40.57
C ASP A 421 17.50 2.85 39.84
N GLU A 422 16.93 3.69 39.02
CA GLU A 422 17.61 4.67 38.19
C GLU A 422 17.04 6.09 38.43
N PHE A 423 17.91 7.09 38.37
CA PHE A 423 17.53 8.48 38.38
C PHE A 423 17.87 9.13 37.05
N MET A 424 16.89 9.60 36.33
CA MET A 424 17.05 10.19 34.96
C MET A 424 17.83 9.28 34.01
N GLY A 425 17.63 7.97 34.08
CA GLY A 425 18.36 6.98 33.25
C GLY A 425 19.79 6.70 33.78
N LEU A 426 20.16 7.22 34.95
CA LEU A 426 21.46 6.99 35.58
C LEU A 426 21.30 6.00 36.73
N GLY A 427 21.69 4.76 36.51
CA GLY A 427 21.67 3.68 37.51
C GLY A 427 23.05 3.25 37.95
N SER A 428 23.12 2.12 38.66
CA SER A 428 24.36 1.56 39.23
C SER A 428 25.50 1.34 38.23
N LYS A 429 25.19 1.18 36.97
CA LYS A 429 26.15 0.96 35.87
C LYS A 429 26.53 2.25 35.14
N SER A 430 25.94 3.41 35.48
CA SER A 430 26.22 4.66 34.78
C SER A 430 27.67 5.12 34.99
N THR A 431 28.29 5.50 33.85
CA THR A 431 29.68 6.01 33.86
C THR A 431 29.74 7.47 34.27
N ALA A 432 30.93 7.95 34.64
CA ALA A 432 31.14 9.36 34.91
C ALA A 432 30.81 10.27 33.70
N VAL A 433 31.02 9.76 32.48
CA VAL A 433 30.71 10.50 31.26
C VAL A 433 29.17 10.61 31.06
N GLU A 434 28.45 9.53 31.28
CA GLU A 434 26.97 9.54 31.18
C GLU A 434 26.37 10.48 32.23
N ARG A 435 26.84 10.43 33.49
CA ARG A 435 26.40 11.36 34.55
C ARG A 435 26.66 12.80 34.14
N ARG A 436 27.86 13.10 33.61
CA ARG A 436 28.22 14.45 33.14
C ARG A 436 27.33 14.90 31.95
N ASN A 437 27.01 14.01 31.03
CA ASN A 437 26.14 14.32 29.89
C ASN A 437 24.72 14.69 30.33
N VAL A 438 24.22 14.08 31.42
CA VAL A 438 22.86 14.33 31.92
C VAL A 438 22.83 15.49 32.93
N MET A 439 23.81 15.57 33.84
CA MET A 439 23.79 16.45 35.00
C MET A 439 24.80 17.62 34.90
N GLY A 440 25.65 17.66 33.89
CA GLY A 440 26.78 18.59 33.82
C GLY A 440 27.97 18.14 34.65
N ASP A 441 28.92 19.04 34.88
CA ASP A 441 30.09 18.75 35.76
C ASP A 441 29.67 18.68 37.23
N PRO A 442 30.28 17.78 38.04
CA PRO A 442 29.97 17.71 39.44
C PRO A 442 30.42 18.98 40.17
N PHE A 443 29.56 19.53 41.05
CA PHE A 443 29.87 20.66 41.88
C PHE A 443 31.01 20.34 42.86
N SER A 444 31.04 19.11 43.35
CA SER A 444 32.13 18.62 44.21
C SER A 444 32.26 17.10 44.14
N SER A 445 33.50 16.62 44.23
CA SER A 445 33.85 15.21 44.39
C SER A 445 34.63 15.06 45.69
N ILE A 446 33.97 14.56 46.72
CA ILE A 446 34.50 14.50 48.10
C ILE A 446 34.22 13.15 48.75
N ASN A 447 34.83 12.91 49.90
CA ASN A 447 34.39 11.89 50.82
C ASN A 447 33.36 12.51 51.80
N TYR A 448 32.14 12.01 51.74
CA TYR A 448 31.02 12.55 52.52
C TYR A 448 30.86 11.80 53.82
N ASN A 449 30.72 12.57 54.92
CA ASN A 449 30.41 12.03 56.25
C ASN A 449 28.88 11.96 56.41
N CYS A 450 28.32 10.76 56.24
CA CYS A 450 26.88 10.57 56.34
C CYS A 450 26.38 10.65 57.78
N PRO A 451 25.19 11.26 57.99
CA PRO A 451 24.50 11.20 59.28
C PRO A 451 24.26 9.76 59.76
N SER A 452 24.23 9.54 61.09
CA SER A 452 24.12 8.19 61.68
C SER A 452 22.88 7.38 61.18
N TYR A 453 21.78 8.04 60.91
CA TYR A 453 20.56 7.38 60.42
C TYR A 453 20.71 6.74 59.04
N TYR A 454 21.75 7.08 58.26
CA TYR A 454 22.05 6.38 57.00
C TYR A 454 22.38 4.90 57.21
N LYS A 455 22.85 4.49 58.40
CA LYS A 455 23.03 3.07 58.70
C LYS A 455 21.73 2.30 58.56
N THR A 456 20.62 2.88 59.05
CA THR A 456 19.31 2.28 58.95
C THR A 456 18.85 2.20 57.49
N ILE A 457 19.02 3.29 56.70
CA ILE A 457 18.68 3.34 55.30
C ILE A 457 19.46 2.30 54.50
N PHE A 458 20.77 2.26 54.64
CA PHE A 458 21.64 1.32 53.95
C PHE A 458 21.32 -0.12 54.31
N SER A 459 21.05 -0.40 55.56
CA SER A 459 20.60 -1.72 56.00
C SER A 459 19.28 -2.12 55.37
N ASN A 460 18.29 -1.21 55.35
CA ASN A 460 16.98 -1.47 54.76
C ASN A 460 17.06 -1.72 53.26
N LEU A 461 17.92 -1.00 52.55
CA LEU A 461 18.12 -1.16 51.09
C LEU A 461 19.16 -2.24 50.76
N GLY A 462 19.72 -2.96 51.74
CA GLY A 462 20.74 -3.98 51.52
C GLY A 462 22.08 -3.44 50.98
N ILE A 463 22.35 -2.14 51.20
CA ILE A 463 23.57 -1.47 50.73
C ILE A 463 24.72 -1.71 51.73
N SER A 464 25.81 -2.31 51.24
CA SER A 464 27.03 -2.52 52.04
C SER A 464 28.02 -1.37 51.86
N ILE A 465 28.30 -0.63 52.93
CA ILE A 465 29.30 0.45 52.97
C ILE A 465 30.20 0.23 54.17
N ASN A 466 31.52 0.16 53.95
CA ASN A 466 32.50 -0.15 55.00
C ASN A 466 32.64 0.98 56.00
N ASN A 467 32.64 2.24 55.54
CA ASN A 467 32.86 3.39 56.39
C ASN A 467 31.86 4.52 56.06
N ILE A 468 30.80 4.62 56.86
CA ILE A 468 29.74 5.63 56.68
C ILE A 468 30.24 7.08 56.90
N ASN A 469 31.38 7.25 57.64
CA ASN A 469 31.91 8.56 57.91
C ASN A 469 32.78 9.14 56.78
N SER A 470 33.05 8.34 55.72
CA SER A 470 33.93 8.76 54.63
C SER A 470 33.56 8.01 53.36
N ILE A 471 32.38 8.32 52.80
CA ILE A 471 31.91 7.68 51.56
C ILE A 471 32.28 8.55 50.35
N PRO A 472 32.99 8.03 49.34
CA PRO A 472 33.25 8.76 48.11
C PRO A 472 31.96 9.19 47.45
N CYS A 473 31.84 10.48 47.09
CA CYS A 473 30.60 11.08 46.62
C CYS A 473 30.87 12.17 45.59
N ASP A 474 30.09 12.16 44.50
CA ASP A 474 29.99 13.27 43.56
C ASP A 474 28.66 13.99 43.78
N LYS A 475 28.72 15.31 44.01
CA LYS A 475 27.54 16.15 44.20
C LYS A 475 27.30 17.01 42.96
N TYR A 476 26.09 16.96 42.45
CA TYR A 476 25.59 17.80 41.38
C TYR A 476 24.54 18.75 41.94
N VAL A 477 24.62 20.04 41.59
CA VAL A 477 23.69 21.07 42.06
C VAL A 477 22.83 21.51 40.88
N MET A 478 21.53 21.45 41.07
CA MET A 478 20.51 21.88 40.12
C MET A 478 19.79 23.11 40.68
N ASP A 479 18.82 23.71 39.96
CA ASP A 479 18.19 24.97 40.37
C ASP A 479 17.58 24.96 41.78
N ASN A 480 16.89 23.88 42.17
CA ASN A 480 16.15 23.77 43.42
C ASN A 480 16.39 22.47 44.21
N TYR A 481 17.31 21.66 43.76
CA TYR A 481 17.69 20.41 44.43
C TYR A 481 19.15 20.08 44.14
N PHE A 482 19.71 19.12 44.85
CA PHE A 482 21.00 18.53 44.51
C PHE A 482 20.92 17.02 44.52
N VAL A 483 21.84 16.38 43.76
CA VAL A 483 21.98 14.94 43.68
C VAL A 483 23.38 14.52 44.11
N ARG A 484 23.47 13.48 44.93
CA ARG A 484 24.74 12.84 45.30
C ARG A 484 24.76 11.41 44.81
N PHE A 485 25.84 11.07 44.13
CA PHE A 485 26.17 9.70 43.76
C PHE A 485 27.24 9.18 44.74
N TYR A 486 26.89 8.17 45.49
CA TYR A 486 27.78 7.55 46.48
C TYR A 486 28.43 6.30 45.91
N PHE A 487 29.74 6.16 46.08
CA PHE A 487 30.54 5.09 45.52
C PHE A 487 31.18 4.21 46.60
N ASN A 488 31.70 3.03 46.20
CA ASN A 488 32.64 2.27 47.00
C ASN A 488 33.97 3.06 47.16
N GLU A 489 34.88 2.59 48.04
CA GLU A 489 36.14 3.26 48.33
C GLU A 489 37.00 3.51 47.09
N GLY A 490 36.97 2.63 46.10
CA GLY A 490 37.69 2.79 44.82
C GLY A 490 37.00 3.61 43.77
N ARG A 491 35.81 4.17 44.02
CA ARG A 491 34.93 4.86 43.03
C ARG A 491 34.61 4.05 41.77
N THR A 492 34.68 2.73 41.85
CA THR A 492 34.46 1.82 40.74
C THR A 492 33.00 1.34 40.65
N GLU A 493 32.25 1.46 41.76
CA GLU A 493 30.88 0.98 41.84
C GLU A 493 30.01 2.02 42.55
N LEU A 494 28.87 2.38 41.93
CA LEU A 494 27.85 3.22 42.55
C LEU A 494 27.07 2.40 43.60
N LYS A 495 26.92 2.95 44.78
CA LYS A 495 26.23 2.28 45.90
C LYS A 495 24.82 2.82 46.13
N CYS A 496 24.62 4.10 45.96
CA CYS A 496 23.30 4.71 46.02
C CYS A 496 23.29 6.12 45.41
N ILE A 497 22.10 6.61 45.17
CA ILE A 497 21.85 7.97 44.69
C ILE A 497 21.00 8.68 45.75
N GLU A 498 21.38 9.89 46.15
CA GLU A 498 20.58 10.75 47.04
C GLU A 498 20.08 11.96 46.28
N ILE A 499 18.80 12.22 46.35
CA ILE A 499 18.11 13.40 45.78
C ILE A 499 17.62 14.21 46.95
N CYS A 500 17.99 15.48 47.05
CA CYS A 500 17.73 16.30 48.21
C CYS A 500 17.26 17.71 47.82
N SER A 501 16.23 18.22 48.50
CA SER A 501 15.85 19.63 48.40
C SER A 501 17.00 20.55 48.85
N MET A 502 17.10 21.75 48.25
CA MET A 502 18.01 22.78 48.70
C MET A 502 17.57 23.42 50.01
#